data_bf2fcb7353b05e69c1da305487a19837
#
_entry.id   bf2fcb7353b05e69c1da305487a19837
#
_cell.length_a   1.000
_cell.length_b   1.000
_cell.length_c   1.000
_cell.angle_alpha   90.00
_cell.angle_beta   90.00
_cell.angle_gamma   90.00
#
_symmetry.space_group_name_H-M   'P 1'
#
loop_
_entity.id
_entity.type
_entity.pdbx_description
1 polymer ?
#
loop_
_entity_poly.entity_id
_entity_poly.type
_entity_poly.pdbx_seq_one_letter_code
_entity_poly.pdbx_strand_id
1 'polypeptide(L)'
;MTPADLGNLISPMKVRFSELENALNDPAIYADPAKSGALMRERSRLEAFFALYHTWEQMLKEMQENRTLLETEADPALRELAESELAGLEEKSAEAEKQIMIALIPPDPNDSRNTIVEIKPAAGGDEAALFAAEMFRMYLHYAEKRGWKAEVLDLSETGLGGVKDVTFSLSGADVFSRMKFESGVHRVQRVPATESGGRIHTSTITVSVLAEADELDAIQIRQEDLEISTFRSSGPGGQNVNRTDSAVRIVHKPSGITVASQQERSQIRNREIALRILKSKLLEIRQREEAEKHAESKRQQVGTGERSERIRTYNFPQNRITDHRFGVSAFDLPSLMEGALDLILDPVFECAGRKRLEQILTRQE
;
A
#
# COMPACT_ATOMS: atom_id res chain seq x y z
N MET A 1 -15.08 5.06 22.91
CA MET A 1 -15.58 3.70 22.60
C MET A 1 -15.76 2.95 23.90
N THR A 2 -16.85 2.21 24.12
CA THR A 2 -17.00 1.46 25.36
C THR A 2 -16.23 0.13 25.29
N PRO A 3 -15.77 -0.43 26.43
CA PRO A 3 -15.15 -1.77 26.43
C PRO A 3 -16.05 -2.87 25.84
N ALA A 4 -17.37 -2.69 25.89
CA ALA A 4 -18.34 -3.61 25.31
C ALA A 4 -18.35 -3.57 23.76
N ASP A 5 -18.21 -2.36 23.17
CA ASP A 5 -18.13 -2.19 21.72
C ASP A 5 -16.86 -2.84 21.15
N LEU A 6 -15.75 -2.68 21.87
CA LEU A 6 -14.49 -3.34 21.54
C LEU A 6 -14.56 -4.87 21.68
N GLY A 7 -15.27 -5.39 22.69
CA GLY A 7 -15.45 -6.83 22.90
C GLY A 7 -16.05 -7.54 21.69
N ASN A 8 -17.03 -6.93 21.03
CA ASN A 8 -17.68 -7.48 19.83
C ASN A 8 -16.70 -7.54 18.62
N LEU A 9 -15.82 -6.55 18.48
CA LEU A 9 -14.82 -6.52 17.42
C LEU A 9 -13.64 -7.49 17.67
N ILE A 10 -13.31 -7.73 18.94
CA ILE A 10 -12.18 -8.57 19.34
C ILE A 10 -12.52 -10.06 19.30
N SER A 11 -13.79 -10.42 19.51
CA SER A 11 -14.22 -11.81 19.51
C SER A 11 -13.85 -12.59 18.22
N PRO A 12 -14.09 -12.07 17.01
CA PRO A 12 -13.64 -12.73 15.77
C PRO A 12 -12.11 -12.84 15.67
N MET A 13 -11.38 -11.85 16.21
CA MET A 13 -9.90 -11.86 16.19
C MET A 13 -9.34 -12.94 17.11
N LYS A 14 -9.96 -13.19 18.27
CA LYS A 14 -9.59 -14.30 19.17
C LYS A 14 -9.78 -15.66 18.50
N VAL A 15 -10.92 -15.86 17.81
CA VAL A 15 -11.17 -17.08 17.04
C VAL A 15 -10.11 -17.26 15.97
N ARG A 16 -9.84 -16.20 15.21
CA ARG A 16 -8.83 -16.23 14.14
C ARG A 16 -7.42 -16.51 14.68
N PHE A 17 -7.06 -15.97 15.82
CA PHE A 17 -5.77 -16.24 16.46
C PHE A 17 -5.62 -17.74 16.81
N SER A 18 -6.65 -18.35 17.42
CA SER A 18 -6.66 -19.80 17.69
C SER A 18 -6.57 -20.65 16.42
N GLU A 19 -7.26 -20.25 15.34
CA GLU A 19 -7.14 -20.92 14.04
C GLU A 19 -5.71 -20.87 13.48
N LEU A 20 -5.05 -19.71 13.61
CA LEU A 20 -3.67 -19.53 13.17
C LEU A 20 -2.70 -20.38 13.98
N GLU A 21 -2.87 -20.45 15.29
CA GLU A 21 -2.05 -21.31 16.15
C GLU A 21 -2.21 -22.78 15.76
N ASN A 22 -3.44 -23.24 15.56
CA ASN A 22 -3.72 -24.60 15.12
C ASN A 22 -3.13 -24.89 13.72
N ALA A 23 -3.25 -23.94 12.80
CA ALA A 23 -2.70 -24.08 11.47
C ALA A 23 -1.17 -24.15 11.48
N LEU A 24 -0.51 -23.31 12.28
CA LEU A 24 0.97 -23.28 12.38
C LEU A 24 1.53 -24.52 13.09
N ASN A 25 0.73 -25.27 13.81
CA ASN A 25 1.12 -26.56 14.38
C ASN A 25 1.17 -27.71 13.36
N ASP A 26 0.61 -27.52 12.14
CA ASP A 26 0.70 -28.50 11.06
C ASP A 26 2.05 -28.40 10.33
N PRO A 27 2.91 -29.44 10.37
CA PRO A 27 4.21 -29.43 9.67
C PRO A 27 4.09 -29.25 8.15
N ALA A 28 2.94 -29.58 7.55
CA ALA A 28 2.71 -29.47 6.12
C ALA A 28 2.73 -28.01 5.62
N ILE A 29 2.42 -27.04 6.50
CA ILE A 29 2.43 -25.60 6.15
C ILE A 29 3.83 -25.08 5.86
N TYR A 30 4.85 -25.64 6.50
CA TYR A 30 6.24 -25.23 6.30
C TYR A 30 6.82 -25.69 4.97
N ALA A 31 6.12 -26.56 4.23
CA ALA A 31 6.48 -26.92 2.86
C ALA A 31 6.28 -25.76 1.86
N ASP A 32 5.45 -24.76 2.21
CA ASP A 32 5.22 -23.54 1.43
C ASP A 32 5.71 -22.32 2.24
N PRO A 33 6.93 -21.80 1.96
CA PRO A 33 7.51 -20.68 2.70
C PRO A 33 6.69 -19.37 2.58
N ALA A 34 6.02 -19.14 1.45
CA ALA A 34 5.22 -17.94 1.24
C ALA A 34 3.97 -17.96 2.13
N LYS A 35 3.28 -19.09 2.16
CA LYS A 35 2.07 -19.30 2.98
C LYS A 35 2.39 -19.29 4.47
N SER A 36 3.43 -20.02 4.89
CA SER A 36 3.85 -20.03 6.30
C SER A 36 4.30 -18.65 6.78
N GLY A 37 5.04 -17.91 5.95
CA GLY A 37 5.44 -16.53 6.25
C GLY A 37 4.26 -15.56 6.40
N ALA A 38 3.21 -15.71 5.57
CA ALA A 38 2.00 -14.91 5.68
C ALA A 38 1.25 -15.19 7.00
N LEU A 39 1.06 -16.48 7.35
CA LEU A 39 0.39 -16.88 8.59
C LEU A 39 1.17 -16.44 9.83
N MET A 40 2.51 -16.54 9.82
CA MET A 40 3.35 -16.05 10.92
C MET A 40 3.23 -14.53 11.10
N ARG A 41 3.23 -13.75 10.04
CA ARG A 41 3.02 -12.28 10.11
C ARG A 41 1.65 -11.95 10.69
N GLU A 42 0.59 -12.64 10.22
CA GLU A 42 -0.76 -12.43 10.75
C GLU A 42 -0.83 -12.77 12.25
N ARG A 43 -0.24 -13.88 12.67
CA ARG A 43 -0.16 -14.29 14.09
C ARG A 43 0.57 -13.23 14.93
N SER A 44 1.79 -12.82 14.52
CA SER A 44 2.57 -11.82 15.26
C SER A 44 1.84 -10.50 15.41
N ARG A 45 1.10 -10.08 14.39
CA ARG A 45 0.25 -8.88 14.46
C ARG A 45 -0.86 -9.02 15.49
N LEU A 46 -1.58 -10.14 15.48
CA LEU A 46 -2.65 -10.39 16.45
C LEU A 46 -2.11 -10.53 17.87
N GLU A 47 -0.95 -11.14 18.04
CA GLU A 47 -0.25 -11.26 19.34
C GLU A 47 0.12 -9.88 19.91
N ALA A 48 0.69 -9.01 19.09
CA ALA A 48 0.99 -7.63 19.47
C ALA A 48 -0.28 -6.83 19.81
N PHE A 49 -1.36 -7.04 19.04
CA PHE A 49 -2.65 -6.44 19.33
C PHE A 49 -3.20 -6.88 20.68
N PHE A 50 -3.19 -8.18 20.98
CA PHE A 50 -3.71 -8.69 22.25
C PHE A 50 -2.86 -8.26 23.45
N ALA A 51 -1.54 -8.13 23.30
CA ALA A 51 -0.67 -7.58 24.33
C ALA A 51 -1.02 -6.13 24.66
N LEU A 52 -1.22 -5.30 23.63
CA LEU A 52 -1.65 -3.91 23.78
C LEU A 52 -3.04 -3.80 24.43
N TYR A 53 -3.99 -4.61 23.98
CA TYR A 53 -5.34 -4.66 24.52
C TYR A 53 -5.35 -5.06 25.99
N HIS A 54 -4.58 -6.09 26.37
CA HIS A 54 -4.48 -6.54 27.76
C HIS A 54 -3.86 -5.46 28.66
N THR A 55 -2.83 -4.75 28.18
CA THR A 55 -2.25 -3.63 28.92
C THR A 55 -3.27 -2.51 29.15
N TRP A 56 -4.08 -2.21 28.14
CA TRP A 56 -5.15 -1.22 28.27
C TRP A 56 -6.25 -1.66 29.23
N GLU A 57 -6.67 -2.93 29.21
CA GLU A 57 -7.62 -3.48 30.20
C GLU A 57 -7.10 -3.37 31.63
N GLN A 58 -5.80 -3.61 31.85
CA GLN A 58 -5.17 -3.42 33.15
C GLN A 58 -5.20 -1.96 33.61
N MET A 59 -4.86 -1.01 32.72
CA MET A 59 -4.95 0.42 33.02
C MET A 59 -6.37 0.84 33.39
N LEU A 60 -7.39 0.36 32.70
CA LEU A 60 -8.79 0.67 33.03
C LEU A 60 -9.18 0.12 34.41
N LYS A 61 -8.69 -1.06 34.77
CA LYS A 61 -8.91 -1.65 36.09
C LYS A 61 -8.24 -0.84 37.19
N GLU A 62 -6.97 -0.45 37.03
CA GLU A 62 -6.22 0.40 37.95
C GLU A 62 -6.90 1.77 38.11
N MET A 63 -7.38 2.38 37.03
CA MET A 63 -8.15 3.62 37.09
C MET A 63 -9.43 3.46 37.90
N GLN A 64 -10.14 2.34 37.77
CA GLN A 64 -11.33 2.09 38.58
C GLN A 64 -11.01 1.86 40.05
N GLU A 65 -9.92 1.17 40.35
CA GLU A 65 -9.43 0.98 41.72
C GLU A 65 -9.05 2.32 42.37
N ASN A 66 -8.32 3.17 41.66
CA ASN A 66 -7.95 4.52 42.16
C ASN A 66 -9.17 5.42 42.37
N ARG A 67 -10.19 5.36 41.46
CA ARG A 67 -11.45 6.10 41.66
C ARG A 67 -12.19 5.64 42.92
N THR A 68 -12.26 4.34 43.14
CA THR A 68 -12.89 3.79 44.33
C THR A 68 -12.12 4.19 45.59
N LEU A 69 -10.79 4.23 45.55
CA LEU A 69 -9.94 4.67 46.62
C LEU A 69 -10.17 6.16 46.98
N LEU A 70 -10.30 7.01 45.99
CA LEU A 70 -10.62 8.44 46.14
C LEU A 70 -11.99 8.67 46.82
N GLU A 71 -12.95 7.77 46.61
CA GLU A 71 -14.29 7.85 47.24
C GLU A 71 -14.27 7.34 48.71
N THR A 72 -13.46 6.35 48.99
CA THR A 72 -13.50 5.62 50.30
C THR A 72 -12.41 6.01 51.27
N GLU A 73 -11.26 6.52 50.80
CA GLU A 73 -10.10 6.82 51.65
C GLU A 73 -10.21 8.23 52.28
N ALA A 74 -9.87 8.29 53.55
CA ALA A 74 -9.90 9.54 54.34
C ALA A 74 -8.52 10.20 54.48
N ASP A 75 -7.43 9.46 54.21
CA ASP A 75 -6.07 9.99 54.33
C ASP A 75 -5.75 10.92 53.12
N PRO A 76 -5.45 12.21 53.40
CA PRO A 76 -5.15 13.17 52.36
C PRO A 76 -3.93 12.79 51.48
N ALA A 77 -2.90 12.16 52.08
CA ALA A 77 -1.70 11.79 51.33
C ALA A 77 -1.95 10.63 50.33
N LEU A 78 -2.79 9.66 50.71
CA LEU A 78 -3.18 8.57 49.84
C LEU A 78 -4.10 9.06 48.70
N ARG A 79 -4.96 10.02 49.00
CA ARG A 79 -5.82 10.66 47.99
C ARG A 79 -5.02 11.43 46.94
N GLU A 80 -4.04 12.23 47.39
CA GLU A 80 -3.16 12.99 46.48
C GLU A 80 -2.36 12.04 45.56
N LEU A 81 -1.87 10.92 46.11
CA LEU A 81 -1.18 9.90 45.30
C LEU A 81 -2.12 9.29 44.29
N ALA A 82 -3.33 8.89 44.67
CA ALA A 82 -4.32 8.29 43.76
C ALA A 82 -4.78 9.27 42.67
N GLU A 83 -4.92 10.57 42.97
CA GLU A 83 -5.22 11.61 41.98
C GLU A 83 -4.08 11.75 40.97
N SER A 84 -2.83 11.77 41.42
CA SER A 84 -1.66 11.84 40.51
C SER A 84 -1.52 10.62 39.63
N GLU A 85 -1.72 9.41 40.19
CA GLU A 85 -1.69 8.17 39.39
C GLU A 85 -2.84 8.11 38.38
N LEU A 86 -4.05 8.52 38.77
CA LEU A 86 -5.21 8.54 37.92
C LEU A 86 -4.99 9.44 36.70
N ALA A 87 -4.44 10.64 36.89
CA ALA A 87 -4.12 11.55 35.80
C ALA A 87 -3.10 10.94 34.83
N GLY A 88 -2.06 10.28 35.33
CA GLY A 88 -1.08 9.59 34.48
C GLY A 88 -1.64 8.37 33.75
N LEU A 89 -2.56 7.63 34.38
CA LEU A 89 -3.23 6.48 33.75
C LEU A 89 -4.24 6.93 32.70
N GLU A 90 -4.95 8.04 32.89
CA GLU A 90 -5.89 8.60 31.90
C GLU A 90 -5.18 8.98 30.60
N GLU A 91 -4.00 9.64 30.70
CA GLU A 91 -3.21 9.99 29.52
C GLU A 91 -2.70 8.73 28.78
N LYS A 92 -2.13 7.77 29.50
CA LYS A 92 -1.63 6.51 28.93
C LYS A 92 -2.75 5.66 28.32
N SER A 93 -3.91 5.60 29.00
CA SER A 93 -5.08 4.87 28.52
C SER A 93 -5.63 5.47 27.22
N ALA A 94 -5.68 6.81 27.13
CA ALA A 94 -6.12 7.49 25.89
C ALA A 94 -5.17 7.23 24.73
N GLU A 95 -3.87 7.17 24.97
CA GLU A 95 -2.89 6.84 23.93
C GLU A 95 -2.98 5.36 23.52
N ALA A 96 -3.12 4.44 24.49
CA ALA A 96 -3.31 3.02 24.20
C ALA A 96 -4.62 2.76 23.44
N GLU A 97 -5.70 3.47 23.76
CA GLU A 97 -6.97 3.39 22.99
C GLU A 97 -6.78 3.78 21.53
N LYS A 98 -6.02 4.85 21.25
CA LYS A 98 -5.72 5.24 19.86
C LYS A 98 -4.93 4.15 19.13
N GLN A 99 -3.93 3.57 19.79
CA GLN A 99 -3.12 2.50 19.20
C GLN A 99 -3.94 1.23 18.93
N ILE A 100 -4.85 0.87 19.83
CA ILE A 100 -5.80 -0.23 19.63
C ILE A 100 -6.70 0.03 18.44
N MET A 101 -7.26 1.23 18.30
CA MET A 101 -8.08 1.60 17.16
C MET A 101 -7.33 1.47 15.83
N ILE A 102 -6.07 1.89 15.78
CA ILE A 102 -5.22 1.73 14.59
C ILE A 102 -4.97 0.25 14.29
N ALA A 103 -4.69 -0.55 15.31
CA ALA A 103 -4.39 -1.97 15.16
C ALA A 103 -5.61 -2.83 14.78
N LEU A 104 -6.83 -2.36 15.05
CA LEU A 104 -8.09 -2.98 14.61
C LEU A 104 -8.33 -2.88 13.11
N ILE A 105 -7.67 -1.95 12.41
CA ILE A 105 -7.85 -1.78 10.97
C ILE A 105 -7.23 -2.97 10.25
N PRO A 106 -8.01 -3.72 9.43
CA PRO A 106 -7.44 -4.79 8.63
C PRO A 106 -6.33 -4.23 7.72
N PRO A 107 -5.14 -4.84 7.69
CA PRO A 107 -4.08 -4.40 6.81
C PRO A 107 -4.52 -4.54 5.35
N ASP A 108 -4.12 -3.59 4.52
CA ASP A 108 -4.20 -3.76 3.08
C ASP A 108 -3.15 -4.80 2.66
N PRO A 109 -3.49 -5.80 1.82
CA PRO A 109 -2.51 -6.77 1.32
C PRO A 109 -1.28 -6.11 0.66
N ASN A 110 -1.45 -4.90 0.17
CA ASN A 110 -0.37 -4.14 -0.46
C ASN A 110 0.50 -3.35 0.52
N ASP A 111 0.08 -3.19 1.79
CA ASP A 111 0.77 -2.32 2.76
C ASP A 111 2.25 -2.68 2.99
N SER A 112 2.60 -3.96 2.90
CA SER A 112 3.97 -4.46 3.03
C SER A 112 4.79 -4.45 1.74
N ARG A 113 4.21 -3.99 0.62
CA ARG A 113 4.89 -3.97 -0.68
C ARG A 113 5.81 -2.78 -0.82
N ASN A 114 6.82 -2.94 -1.67
CA ASN A 114 7.58 -1.83 -2.20
C ASN A 114 6.66 -0.92 -3.03
N THR A 115 7.12 0.27 -3.33
CA THR A 115 6.28 1.31 -3.93
C THR A 115 7.01 1.97 -5.09
N ILE A 116 6.31 2.15 -6.20
CA ILE A 116 6.74 3.01 -7.30
C ILE A 116 6.02 4.35 -7.18
N VAL A 117 6.80 5.42 -7.12
CA VAL A 117 6.31 6.80 -7.03
C VAL A 117 6.64 7.53 -8.32
N GLU A 118 5.65 8.19 -8.90
CA GLU A 118 5.82 9.04 -10.08
C GLU A 118 5.35 10.46 -9.75
N ILE A 119 6.17 11.46 -10.08
CA ILE A 119 5.87 12.88 -9.87
C ILE A 119 5.92 13.61 -11.20
N LYS A 120 4.83 14.32 -11.54
CA LYS A 120 4.74 15.15 -12.75
C LYS A 120 4.22 16.56 -12.43
N PRO A 121 4.79 17.61 -13.01
CA PRO A 121 4.17 18.93 -13.03
C PRO A 121 2.81 18.87 -13.72
N ALA A 122 1.84 19.64 -13.18
CA ALA A 122 0.51 19.76 -13.78
C ALA A 122 0.27 21.22 -14.21
N ALA A 123 -0.26 22.07 -13.34
CA ALA A 123 -0.49 23.47 -13.67
C ALA A 123 0.53 24.37 -12.99
N GLY A 124 1.21 25.25 -13.78
CA GLY A 124 2.17 26.22 -13.22
C GLY A 124 3.50 26.37 -13.97
N GLY A 125 3.71 25.62 -15.05
CA GLY A 125 4.92 25.71 -15.88
C GLY A 125 6.20 25.41 -15.08
N ASP A 126 7.22 26.27 -15.21
CA ASP A 126 8.53 26.07 -14.59
C ASP A 126 8.47 25.99 -13.07
N GLU A 127 7.56 26.75 -12.44
CA GLU A 127 7.36 26.68 -10.98
C GLU A 127 6.85 25.31 -10.52
N ALA A 128 5.95 24.69 -11.28
CA ALA A 128 5.51 23.33 -11.00
C ALA A 128 6.64 22.31 -11.16
N ALA A 129 7.52 22.51 -12.14
CA ALA A 129 8.70 21.65 -12.34
C ALA A 129 9.72 21.79 -11.19
N LEU A 130 9.95 23.02 -10.69
CA LEU A 130 10.80 23.26 -9.52
C LEU A 130 10.22 22.63 -8.26
N PHE A 131 8.90 22.79 -8.05
CA PHE A 131 8.23 22.18 -6.92
C PHE A 131 8.25 20.63 -6.99
N ALA A 132 8.12 20.04 -8.18
CA ALA A 132 8.29 18.61 -8.38
C ALA A 132 9.68 18.11 -7.96
N ALA A 133 10.73 18.87 -8.27
CA ALA A 133 12.10 18.55 -7.85
C ALA A 133 12.26 18.63 -6.31
N GLU A 134 11.65 19.61 -5.68
CA GLU A 134 11.67 19.75 -4.21
C GLU A 134 10.92 18.62 -3.53
N MET A 135 9.74 18.25 -4.03
CA MET A 135 8.96 17.10 -3.52
C MET A 135 9.73 15.79 -3.68
N PHE A 136 10.40 15.60 -4.81
CA PHE A 136 11.25 14.43 -5.02
C PHE A 136 12.35 14.35 -3.96
N ARG A 137 13.09 15.44 -3.71
CA ARG A 137 14.11 15.51 -2.65
C ARG A 137 13.53 15.23 -1.26
N MET A 138 12.38 15.82 -0.95
CA MET A 138 11.66 15.57 0.31
C MET A 138 11.39 14.08 0.52
N TYR A 139 10.92 13.38 -0.50
CA TYR A 139 10.67 11.93 -0.40
C TYR A 139 11.95 11.10 -0.26
N LEU A 140 13.05 11.51 -0.92
CA LEU A 140 14.34 10.84 -0.72
C LEU A 140 14.86 11.01 0.72
N HIS A 141 14.80 12.23 1.28
CA HIS A 141 15.19 12.48 2.68
C HIS A 141 14.28 11.71 3.66
N TYR A 142 12.98 11.63 3.36
CA TYR A 142 12.07 10.82 4.17
C TYR A 142 12.41 9.34 4.12
N ALA A 143 12.69 8.81 2.95
CA ALA A 143 13.10 7.42 2.77
C ALA A 143 14.40 7.11 3.54
N GLU A 144 15.39 8.00 3.48
CA GLU A 144 16.64 7.87 4.24
C GLU A 144 16.38 7.83 5.76
N LYS A 145 15.56 8.75 6.29
CA LYS A 145 15.18 8.77 7.72
C LYS A 145 14.47 7.51 8.17
N ARG A 146 13.71 6.87 7.27
CA ARG A 146 12.99 5.61 7.53
C ARG A 146 13.83 4.36 7.29
N GLY A 147 15.07 4.51 6.80
CA GLY A 147 15.94 3.39 6.43
C GLY A 147 15.44 2.63 5.19
N TRP A 148 14.63 3.29 4.33
CA TRP A 148 14.20 2.73 3.06
C TRP A 148 15.25 2.96 1.98
N LYS A 149 15.35 2.01 1.07
CA LYS A 149 16.19 2.15 -0.13
C LYS A 149 15.37 2.85 -1.21
N ALA A 150 15.91 3.94 -1.75
CA ALA A 150 15.35 4.63 -2.91
C ALA A 150 16.20 4.34 -4.16
N GLU A 151 15.54 4.09 -5.29
CA GLU A 151 16.18 3.87 -6.58
C GLU A 151 15.44 4.64 -7.68
N VAL A 152 16.17 5.52 -8.39
CA VAL A 152 15.60 6.30 -9.49
C VAL A 152 15.50 5.41 -10.72
N LEU A 153 14.28 5.26 -11.24
CA LEU A 153 13.99 4.45 -12.43
C LEU A 153 14.01 5.30 -13.70
N ASP A 154 13.47 6.51 -13.63
CA ASP A 154 13.47 7.47 -14.73
C ASP A 154 13.50 8.90 -14.18
N LEU A 155 14.24 9.79 -14.83
CA LEU A 155 14.35 11.20 -14.44
C LEU A 155 14.54 12.08 -15.68
N SER A 156 13.59 12.99 -15.89
CA SER A 156 13.66 14.00 -16.92
C SER A 156 13.71 15.39 -16.29
N GLU A 157 14.86 16.06 -16.40
CA GLU A 157 15.08 17.38 -15.81
C GLU A 157 14.75 18.52 -16.78
N THR A 158 14.51 19.71 -16.22
CA THR A 158 14.40 20.97 -16.99
C THR A 158 15.71 21.74 -16.92
N GLY A 159 15.95 22.64 -17.88
CA GLY A 159 17.16 23.48 -17.89
C GLY A 159 17.31 24.42 -16.68
N LEU A 160 16.25 24.62 -15.88
CA LEU A 160 16.26 25.48 -14.68
C LEU A 160 16.36 24.65 -13.37
N GLY A 161 16.75 23.38 -13.44
CA GLY A 161 16.88 22.52 -12.27
C GLY A 161 15.54 21.97 -11.72
N GLY A 162 14.46 22.14 -12.46
CA GLY A 162 13.18 21.49 -12.18
C GLY A 162 13.09 20.09 -12.80
N VAL A 163 12.02 19.36 -12.55
CA VAL A 163 11.75 18.02 -13.06
C VAL A 163 10.49 18.02 -13.90
N LYS A 164 10.57 17.45 -15.13
CA LYS A 164 9.40 17.22 -16.01
C LYS A 164 8.66 15.92 -15.67
N ASP A 165 9.44 14.93 -15.30
CA ASP A 165 8.94 13.61 -14.90
C ASP A 165 10.02 12.92 -14.06
N VAL A 166 9.63 12.34 -12.96
CA VAL A 166 10.50 11.46 -12.19
C VAL A 166 9.71 10.26 -11.71
N THR A 167 10.30 9.08 -11.93
CA THR A 167 9.80 7.81 -11.43
C THR A 167 10.90 7.15 -10.60
N PHE A 168 10.59 6.77 -9.39
CA PHE A 168 11.52 6.11 -8.48
C PHE A 168 10.82 5.04 -7.66
N SER A 169 11.57 4.02 -7.26
CA SER A 169 11.09 2.99 -6.35
C SER A 169 11.56 3.25 -4.92
N LEU A 170 10.73 2.84 -3.97
CA LEU A 170 11.04 2.83 -2.54
C LEU A 170 10.85 1.42 -2.01
N SER A 171 11.88 0.87 -1.38
CA SER A 171 11.90 -0.51 -0.86
C SER A 171 12.22 -0.50 0.63
N GLY A 172 11.47 -1.27 1.42
CA GLY A 172 11.65 -1.37 2.87
C GLY A 172 10.40 -1.86 3.57
N ALA A 173 10.39 -1.75 4.90
CA ALA A 173 9.22 -2.14 5.70
C ALA A 173 8.09 -1.11 5.56
N ASP A 174 6.87 -1.60 5.27
CA ASP A 174 5.63 -0.83 5.27
C ASP A 174 5.64 0.45 4.41
N VAL A 175 6.38 0.43 3.31
CA VAL A 175 6.54 1.60 2.42
C VAL A 175 5.20 2.03 1.84
N PHE A 176 4.45 1.09 1.24
CA PHE A 176 3.17 1.41 0.61
C PHE A 176 2.13 1.89 1.63
N SER A 177 2.14 1.35 2.84
CA SER A 177 1.20 1.75 3.90
C SER A 177 1.25 3.25 4.20
N ARG A 178 2.46 3.85 4.14
CA ARG A 178 2.70 5.27 4.36
C ARG A 178 2.54 6.09 3.08
N MET A 179 3.18 5.65 2.00
CA MET A 179 3.23 6.41 0.75
C MET A 179 1.89 6.48 0.01
N LYS A 180 0.96 5.53 0.20
CA LYS A 180 -0.38 5.57 -0.41
C LYS A 180 -1.16 6.86 -0.12
N PHE A 181 -0.88 7.54 0.99
CA PHE A 181 -1.50 8.81 1.36
C PHE A 181 -0.92 10.02 0.62
N GLU A 182 0.19 9.85 -0.11
CA GLU A 182 0.79 10.88 -0.95
C GLU A 182 0.17 10.94 -2.36
N SER A 183 -0.63 9.94 -2.73
CA SER A 183 -1.21 9.84 -4.07
C SER A 183 -2.29 10.91 -4.30
N GLY A 184 -2.12 11.73 -5.35
CA GLY A 184 -3.05 12.78 -5.76
C GLY A 184 -2.38 14.07 -6.23
N VAL A 185 -3.16 15.15 -6.24
CA VAL A 185 -2.71 16.49 -6.67
C VAL A 185 -2.20 17.29 -5.47
N HIS A 186 -0.95 17.73 -5.53
CA HIS A 186 -0.32 18.59 -4.53
C HIS A 186 -0.23 20.02 -5.05
N ARG A 187 -0.72 20.97 -4.26
CA ARG A 187 -0.76 22.38 -4.61
C ARG A 187 0.25 23.15 -3.78
N VAL A 188 1.06 23.99 -4.43
CA VAL A 188 1.98 24.92 -3.79
C VAL A 188 1.48 26.37 -3.95
N GLN A 189 1.63 27.16 -2.90
CA GLN A 189 1.36 28.58 -2.87
C GLN A 189 2.60 29.30 -2.31
N ARG A 190 3.35 29.95 -3.19
CA ARG A 190 4.53 30.75 -2.84
C ARG A 190 4.83 31.80 -3.90
N VAL A 191 5.75 32.69 -3.61
CA VAL A 191 6.39 33.52 -4.62
C VAL A 191 7.41 32.67 -5.34
N PRO A 192 7.26 32.38 -6.65
CA PRO A 192 8.21 31.58 -7.41
C PRO A 192 9.60 32.20 -7.46
N ALA A 193 10.65 31.41 -7.56
CA ALA A 193 12.01 31.89 -7.80
C ALA A 193 12.14 32.63 -9.16
N THR A 194 11.22 32.36 -10.09
CA THR A 194 11.16 32.98 -11.43
C THR A 194 10.33 34.27 -11.48
N GLU A 195 9.68 34.67 -10.36
CA GLU A 195 8.79 35.84 -10.29
C GLU A 195 9.55 37.07 -9.76
N SER A 196 9.64 38.12 -10.55
CA SER A 196 10.30 39.40 -10.18
C SER A 196 9.37 40.34 -9.41
N GLY A 197 8.08 40.19 -9.51
CA GLY A 197 7.04 41.10 -8.95
C GLY A 197 6.57 40.75 -7.55
N GLY A 198 7.11 39.71 -6.91
CA GLY A 198 6.74 39.28 -5.55
C GLY A 198 5.32 38.74 -5.42
N ARG A 199 4.66 38.36 -6.52
CA ARG A 199 3.30 37.82 -6.50
C ARG A 199 3.30 36.34 -6.09
N ILE A 200 2.32 35.98 -5.26
CA ILE A 200 2.09 34.59 -4.88
C ILE A 200 1.45 33.85 -6.06
N HIS A 201 2.12 32.81 -6.54
CA HIS A 201 1.59 31.93 -7.56
C HIS A 201 1.05 30.64 -6.92
N THR A 202 0.13 30.01 -7.64
CA THR A 202 -0.42 28.70 -7.27
C THR A 202 -0.10 27.74 -8.37
N SER A 203 0.74 26.74 -8.05
CA SER A 203 1.14 25.67 -8.97
C SER A 203 0.71 24.30 -8.44
N THR A 204 0.59 23.32 -9.31
CA THR A 204 0.22 21.95 -8.94
C THR A 204 1.15 20.93 -9.57
N ILE A 205 1.38 19.87 -8.85
CA ILE A 205 2.01 18.66 -9.32
C ILE A 205 1.08 17.47 -9.04
N THR A 206 1.29 16.40 -9.74
CA THR A 206 0.63 15.12 -9.52
C THR A 206 1.62 14.12 -8.98
N VAL A 207 1.23 13.39 -7.94
CA VAL A 207 1.98 12.29 -7.37
C VAL A 207 1.15 11.03 -7.52
N SER A 208 1.68 10.03 -8.21
CA SER A 208 1.09 8.71 -8.32
C SER A 208 1.89 7.73 -7.48
N VAL A 209 1.21 6.92 -6.69
CA VAL A 209 1.81 5.94 -5.79
C VAL A 209 1.20 4.58 -6.10
N LEU A 210 2.02 3.66 -6.58
CA LEU A 210 1.61 2.32 -6.97
C LEU A 210 2.39 1.29 -6.15
N ALA A 211 1.70 0.27 -5.65
CA ALA A 211 2.38 -0.88 -5.08
C ALA A 211 3.16 -1.61 -6.17
N GLU A 212 4.42 -1.95 -5.91
CA GLU A 212 5.21 -2.77 -6.83
C GLU A 212 4.54 -4.13 -6.98
N ALA A 213 4.39 -4.58 -8.24
CA ALA A 213 3.85 -5.90 -8.50
C ALA A 213 4.84 -6.95 -8.00
N ASP A 214 4.34 -8.00 -7.33
CA ASP A 214 5.16 -9.17 -7.05
C ASP A 214 5.67 -9.73 -8.38
N GLU A 215 6.91 -10.28 -8.39
CA GLU A 215 7.43 -10.97 -9.57
C GLU A 215 6.35 -11.93 -10.07
N LEU A 216 5.96 -11.76 -11.34
CA LEU A 216 4.93 -12.58 -11.97
C LEU A 216 5.36 -14.05 -11.82
N ASP A 217 4.78 -14.74 -10.86
CA ASP A 217 4.95 -16.17 -10.69
C ASP A 217 4.81 -16.84 -12.05
N ALA A 218 5.79 -17.66 -12.41
CA ALA A 218 5.80 -18.37 -13.67
C ALA A 218 4.43 -19.04 -13.86
N ILE A 219 3.71 -18.65 -14.92
CA ILE A 219 2.36 -19.12 -15.17
C ILE A 219 2.36 -20.65 -15.10
N GLN A 220 1.74 -21.19 -14.07
CA GLN A 220 1.52 -22.63 -13.92
C GLN A 220 0.29 -23.01 -14.74
N ILE A 221 0.51 -23.67 -15.87
CA ILE A 221 -0.58 -24.20 -16.69
C ILE A 221 -0.90 -25.60 -16.19
N ARG A 222 -2.11 -25.80 -15.69
CA ARG A 222 -2.58 -27.13 -15.29
C ARG A 222 -2.92 -27.97 -16.52
N GLN A 223 -2.62 -29.26 -16.50
CA GLN A 223 -2.93 -30.14 -17.65
C GLN A 223 -4.43 -30.29 -17.90
N GLU A 224 -5.25 -30.17 -16.88
CA GLU A 224 -6.72 -30.20 -16.94
C GLU A 224 -7.33 -29.03 -17.72
N ASP A 225 -6.63 -27.90 -17.74
CA ASP A 225 -7.02 -26.67 -18.44
C ASP A 225 -6.65 -26.71 -19.94
N LEU A 226 -5.95 -27.76 -20.37
CA LEU A 226 -5.51 -27.89 -21.76
C LEU A 226 -6.36 -28.93 -22.50
N GLU A 227 -6.77 -28.56 -23.70
CA GLU A 227 -7.30 -29.49 -24.70
C GLU A 227 -6.27 -29.61 -25.81
N ILE A 228 -5.69 -30.81 -25.94
CA ILE A 228 -4.60 -31.09 -26.89
C ILE A 228 -5.17 -31.98 -27.98
N SER A 229 -5.09 -31.49 -29.21
CA SER A 229 -5.48 -32.25 -30.44
C SER A 229 -4.33 -32.31 -31.42
N THR A 230 -4.25 -33.41 -32.14
CA THR A 230 -3.24 -33.62 -33.19
C THR A 230 -3.91 -33.56 -34.54
N PHE A 231 -3.17 -33.09 -35.52
CA PHE A 231 -3.65 -33.01 -36.91
C PHE A 231 -2.49 -33.18 -37.89
N ARG A 232 -2.82 -33.37 -39.16
CA ARG A 232 -1.81 -33.52 -40.20
C ARG A 232 -1.20 -32.17 -40.55
N SER A 233 0.13 -32.12 -40.57
CA SER A 233 0.83 -30.89 -40.98
C SER A 233 0.56 -30.60 -42.47
N SER A 234 0.31 -29.33 -42.76
CA SER A 234 0.16 -28.83 -44.13
C SER A 234 1.48 -28.23 -44.62
N GLY A 235 1.96 -28.67 -45.79
CA GLY A 235 3.19 -28.13 -46.39
C GLY A 235 3.80 -29.07 -47.45
N PRO A 236 4.80 -28.59 -48.21
CA PRO A 236 5.52 -29.43 -49.16
C PRO A 236 6.33 -30.48 -48.39
N GLY A 237 6.04 -31.77 -48.58
CA GLY A 237 6.70 -32.88 -47.90
C GLY A 237 6.38 -34.23 -48.53
N GLY A 238 7.21 -35.24 -48.23
CA GLY A 238 7.05 -36.62 -48.72
C GLY A 238 5.92 -37.39 -47.99
N GLN A 239 5.83 -38.71 -48.28
CA GLN A 239 4.76 -39.58 -47.74
C GLN A 239 4.54 -39.51 -46.21
N ASN A 240 5.57 -39.17 -45.47
CA ASN A 240 5.50 -39.10 -43.99
C ASN A 240 4.70 -37.89 -43.48
N VAL A 241 4.79 -36.74 -44.14
CA VAL A 241 4.06 -35.51 -43.77
C VAL A 241 2.56 -35.67 -44.00
N ASN A 242 2.18 -36.46 -45.06
CA ASN A 242 0.78 -36.65 -45.44
C ASN A 242 0.09 -37.78 -44.68
N ARG A 243 0.82 -38.63 -43.95
CA ARG A 243 0.27 -39.81 -43.24
C ARG A 243 0.30 -39.74 -41.72
N THR A 244 1.20 -38.92 -41.14
CA THR A 244 1.37 -38.82 -39.68
C THR A 244 0.76 -37.52 -39.15
N ASP A 245 0.00 -37.64 -38.04
CA ASP A 245 -0.56 -36.50 -37.31
C ASP A 245 0.52 -35.88 -36.39
N SER A 246 1.55 -35.26 -37.02
CA SER A 246 2.70 -34.67 -36.29
C SER A 246 2.43 -33.25 -35.77
N ALA A 247 1.45 -32.53 -36.31
CA ALA A 247 1.08 -31.21 -35.89
C ALA A 247 0.22 -31.29 -34.62
N VAL A 248 0.43 -30.33 -33.71
CA VAL A 248 -0.26 -30.26 -32.41
C VAL A 248 -0.97 -28.93 -32.28
N ARG A 249 -2.22 -28.97 -31.84
CA ARG A 249 -3.04 -27.81 -31.44
C ARG A 249 -3.36 -27.94 -29.98
N ILE A 250 -3.14 -26.85 -29.26
CA ILE A 250 -3.44 -26.74 -27.83
C ILE A 250 -4.42 -25.59 -27.65
N VAL A 251 -5.53 -25.88 -26.97
CA VAL A 251 -6.53 -24.88 -26.57
C VAL A 251 -6.47 -24.78 -25.04
N HIS A 252 -6.28 -23.58 -24.55
CA HIS A 252 -6.38 -23.29 -23.12
C HIS A 252 -7.82 -22.93 -22.80
N LYS A 253 -8.54 -23.85 -22.14
CA LYS A 253 -9.99 -23.74 -21.88
C LYS A 253 -10.41 -22.46 -21.16
N PRO A 254 -9.73 -22.01 -20.07
CA PRO A 254 -10.15 -20.83 -19.34
C PRO A 254 -10.03 -19.52 -20.14
N SER A 255 -8.97 -19.37 -20.98
CA SER A 255 -8.75 -18.16 -21.78
C SER A 255 -9.21 -18.26 -23.23
N GLY A 256 -9.58 -19.45 -23.71
CA GLY A 256 -9.95 -19.68 -25.10
C GLY A 256 -8.80 -19.57 -26.12
N ILE A 257 -7.56 -19.36 -25.65
CA ILE A 257 -6.40 -19.19 -26.53
C ILE A 257 -6.07 -20.50 -27.20
N THR A 258 -5.98 -20.46 -28.52
CA THR A 258 -5.57 -21.61 -29.35
C THR A 258 -4.18 -21.36 -29.93
N VAL A 259 -3.30 -22.35 -29.81
CA VAL A 259 -1.95 -22.36 -30.39
C VAL A 259 -1.77 -23.65 -31.17
N ALA A 260 -1.17 -23.54 -32.33
CA ALA A 260 -0.79 -24.72 -33.14
C ALA A 260 0.69 -24.68 -33.52
N SER A 261 1.33 -25.82 -33.50
CA SER A 261 2.71 -26.00 -33.97
C SER A 261 2.82 -27.18 -34.88
N GLN A 262 3.49 -26.97 -36.04
CA GLN A 262 3.72 -27.97 -37.09
C GLN A 262 5.14 -27.90 -37.69
N GLN A 263 6.06 -27.22 -37.01
CA GLN A 263 7.40 -26.92 -37.51
C GLN A 263 8.32 -28.14 -37.51
N GLU A 264 8.12 -29.02 -36.55
CA GLU A 264 8.97 -30.19 -36.34
C GLU A 264 8.31 -31.48 -36.88
N ARG A 265 9.16 -32.46 -37.20
CA ARG A 265 8.68 -33.79 -37.61
C ARG A 265 8.16 -34.61 -36.41
N SER A 266 8.60 -34.26 -35.22
CA SER A 266 8.23 -34.93 -33.96
C SER A 266 7.02 -34.27 -33.32
N GLN A 267 5.97 -35.04 -33.08
CA GLN A 267 4.77 -34.62 -32.34
C GLN A 267 5.13 -34.10 -30.93
N ILE A 268 6.07 -34.77 -30.25
CA ILE A 268 6.51 -34.37 -28.89
C ILE A 268 7.14 -32.98 -28.92
N ARG A 269 8.01 -32.70 -29.88
CA ARG A 269 8.62 -31.38 -30.02
C ARG A 269 7.62 -30.31 -30.39
N ASN A 270 6.67 -30.60 -31.27
CA ASN A 270 5.58 -29.67 -31.61
C ASN A 270 4.71 -29.36 -30.39
N ARG A 271 4.47 -30.35 -29.52
CA ARG A 271 3.74 -30.12 -28.26
C ARG A 271 4.53 -29.20 -27.31
N GLU A 272 5.84 -29.39 -27.15
CA GLU A 272 6.70 -28.52 -26.32
C GLU A 272 6.73 -27.09 -26.85
N ILE A 273 6.85 -26.92 -28.17
CA ILE A 273 6.84 -25.61 -28.83
C ILE A 273 5.47 -24.93 -28.64
N ALA A 274 4.38 -25.64 -28.85
CA ALA A 274 3.04 -25.11 -28.68
C ALA A 274 2.78 -24.69 -27.21
N LEU A 275 3.24 -25.48 -26.23
CA LEU A 275 3.16 -25.12 -24.81
C LEU A 275 3.99 -23.86 -24.48
N ARG A 276 5.19 -23.73 -25.06
CA ARG A 276 6.03 -22.54 -24.86
C ARG A 276 5.36 -21.28 -25.44
N ILE A 277 4.81 -21.37 -26.65
CA ILE A 277 4.07 -20.28 -27.29
C ILE A 277 2.83 -19.93 -26.46
N LEU A 278 2.11 -20.92 -25.94
CA LEU A 278 0.94 -20.69 -25.07
C LEU A 278 1.34 -19.95 -23.80
N LYS A 279 2.42 -20.38 -23.14
CA LYS A 279 2.94 -19.67 -21.93
C LYS A 279 3.26 -18.22 -22.23
N SER A 280 3.95 -17.94 -23.34
CA SER A 280 4.31 -16.56 -23.73
C SER A 280 3.06 -15.71 -23.99
N LYS A 281 2.06 -16.25 -24.68
CA LYS A 281 0.79 -15.53 -24.93
C LYS A 281 0.00 -15.27 -23.64
N LEU A 282 -0.06 -16.23 -22.74
CA LEU A 282 -0.72 -16.05 -21.45
C LEU A 282 0.00 -15.00 -20.59
N LEU A 283 1.33 -14.99 -20.61
CA LEU A 283 2.13 -13.98 -19.92
C LEU A 283 1.87 -12.58 -20.49
N GLU A 284 1.87 -12.44 -21.81
CA GLU A 284 1.58 -11.16 -22.49
C GLU A 284 0.19 -10.61 -22.12
N ILE A 285 -0.84 -11.47 -22.11
CA ILE A 285 -2.20 -11.07 -21.74
C ILE A 285 -2.24 -10.62 -20.28
N ARG A 286 -1.64 -11.38 -19.37
CA ARG A 286 -1.58 -11.03 -17.94
C ARG A 286 -0.85 -9.71 -17.70
N GLN A 287 0.29 -9.50 -18.37
CA GLN A 287 1.02 -8.23 -18.30
C GLN A 287 0.18 -7.06 -18.81
N ARG A 288 -0.58 -7.27 -19.89
CA ARG A 288 -1.47 -6.25 -20.43
C ARG A 288 -2.62 -5.91 -19.50
N GLU A 289 -3.29 -6.91 -18.92
CA GLU A 289 -4.36 -6.71 -17.93
C GLU A 289 -3.85 -5.98 -16.68
N GLU A 290 -2.66 -6.31 -16.21
CA GLU A 290 -2.02 -5.62 -15.08
C GLU A 290 -1.65 -4.18 -15.44
N ALA A 291 -1.09 -3.95 -16.61
CA ALA A 291 -0.79 -2.61 -17.12
C ALA A 291 -2.05 -1.74 -17.26
N GLU A 292 -3.16 -2.33 -17.74
CA GLU A 292 -4.47 -1.64 -17.84
C GLU A 292 -5.02 -1.30 -16.45
N LYS A 293 -4.95 -2.21 -15.47
CA LYS A 293 -5.33 -1.96 -14.06
C LYS A 293 -4.48 -0.85 -13.44
N HIS A 294 -3.17 -0.89 -13.65
CA HIS A 294 -2.27 0.16 -13.16
C HIS A 294 -2.56 1.52 -13.81
N ALA A 295 -2.82 1.55 -15.11
CA ALA A 295 -3.19 2.77 -15.83
C ALA A 295 -4.52 3.36 -15.33
N GLU A 296 -5.51 2.50 -15.04
CA GLU A 296 -6.79 2.92 -14.50
C GLU A 296 -6.64 3.44 -13.05
N SER A 297 -5.93 2.72 -12.19
CA SER A 297 -5.64 3.15 -10.82
C SER A 297 -4.92 4.51 -10.81
N LYS A 298 -3.92 4.69 -11.69
CA LYS A 298 -3.21 5.95 -11.86
C LYS A 298 -4.16 7.09 -12.29
N ARG A 299 -5.05 6.85 -13.26
CA ARG A 299 -6.03 7.87 -13.68
C ARG A 299 -6.96 8.29 -12.53
N GLN A 300 -7.41 7.33 -11.72
CA GLN A 300 -8.27 7.61 -10.56
C GLN A 300 -7.52 8.42 -9.49
N GLN A 301 -6.22 8.20 -9.31
CA GLN A 301 -5.39 8.89 -8.33
C GLN A 301 -5.07 10.33 -8.73
N VAL A 302 -4.74 10.54 -10.00
CA VAL A 302 -4.18 11.81 -10.50
C VAL A 302 -5.28 12.76 -11.01
N GLY A 303 -6.44 12.22 -11.40
CA GLY A 303 -7.53 13.00 -12.00
C GLY A 303 -7.06 13.79 -13.23
N THR A 304 -7.47 15.05 -13.35
CA THR A 304 -7.05 15.99 -14.40
C THR A 304 -5.81 16.82 -14.01
N GLY A 305 -5.38 16.75 -12.75
CA GLY A 305 -4.29 17.57 -12.20
C GLY A 305 -4.68 19.04 -11.95
N GLU A 306 -5.97 19.35 -12.01
CA GLU A 306 -6.47 20.70 -11.77
C GLU A 306 -6.31 21.14 -10.31
N ARG A 307 -6.22 22.47 -10.12
CA ARG A 307 -6.06 23.07 -8.78
C ARG A 307 -7.23 22.78 -7.83
N SER A 308 -8.40 22.44 -8.36
CA SER A 308 -9.61 22.06 -7.60
C SER A 308 -9.51 20.68 -6.97
N GLU A 309 -8.79 19.74 -7.60
CA GLU A 309 -8.65 18.33 -7.20
C GLU A 309 -7.56 18.08 -6.14
N ARG A 310 -7.00 19.18 -5.61
CA ARG A 310 -5.91 19.09 -4.64
C ARG A 310 -6.24 18.22 -3.42
N ILE A 311 -5.33 17.31 -3.11
CA ILE A 311 -5.35 16.58 -1.83
C ILE A 311 -4.63 17.37 -0.75
N ARG A 312 -3.52 18.09 -1.09
CA ARG A 312 -2.74 18.91 -0.16
C ARG A 312 -2.42 20.28 -0.69
N THR A 313 -2.24 21.21 0.25
CA THR A 313 -1.74 22.55 -0.04
C THR A 313 -0.54 22.86 0.84
N TYR A 314 0.57 23.22 0.19
CA TYR A 314 1.80 23.73 0.77
C TYR A 314 1.79 25.25 0.69
N ASN A 315 1.50 25.91 1.80
CA ASN A 315 1.38 27.36 1.88
C ASN A 315 2.65 27.94 2.55
N PHE A 316 3.61 28.36 1.75
CA PHE A 316 4.87 28.91 2.24
C PHE A 316 4.73 30.20 3.03
N PRO A 317 3.92 31.20 2.60
CA PRO A 317 3.70 32.40 3.37
C PRO A 317 3.12 32.17 4.77
N GLN A 318 2.33 31.10 4.94
CA GLN A 318 1.72 30.74 6.23
C GLN A 318 2.50 29.66 6.98
N ASN A 319 3.63 29.19 6.45
CA ASN A 319 4.40 28.09 7.00
C ASN A 319 3.53 26.86 7.35
N ARG A 320 2.58 26.49 6.48
CA ARG A 320 1.55 25.50 6.76
C ARG A 320 1.35 24.54 5.59
N ILE A 321 1.21 23.26 5.92
CA ILE A 321 0.67 22.24 5.03
C ILE A 321 -0.73 21.86 5.49
N THR A 322 -1.65 21.62 4.55
CA THR A 322 -3.02 21.17 4.87
C THR A 322 -3.39 20.01 3.97
N ASP A 323 -3.81 18.89 4.56
CA ASP A 323 -4.46 17.78 3.85
C ASP A 323 -5.97 18.01 3.85
N HIS A 324 -6.53 18.20 2.67
CA HIS A 324 -7.94 18.55 2.51
C HIS A 324 -8.90 17.35 2.63
N ARG A 325 -8.39 16.13 2.48
CA ARG A 325 -9.20 14.89 2.59
C ARG A 325 -9.64 14.63 4.04
N PHE A 326 -8.76 15.00 4.97
CA PHE A 326 -8.96 14.76 6.41
C PHE A 326 -9.07 16.03 7.24
N GLY A 327 -8.89 17.20 6.64
CA GLY A 327 -8.93 18.49 7.35
C GLY A 327 -7.74 18.69 8.30
N VAL A 328 -6.67 17.95 8.12
CA VAL A 328 -5.46 18.00 8.96
C VAL A 328 -4.51 19.09 8.46
N SER A 329 -3.91 19.82 9.39
CA SER A 329 -2.87 20.82 9.09
C SER A 329 -1.66 20.61 10.00
N ALA A 330 -0.47 20.78 9.44
CA ALA A 330 0.78 20.82 10.17
C ALA A 330 1.52 22.13 9.85
N PHE A 331 2.32 22.57 10.80
CA PHE A 331 3.18 23.75 10.69
C PHE A 331 4.63 23.30 10.63
N ASP A 332 5.55 24.21 10.31
CA ASP A 332 6.97 23.91 10.06
C ASP A 332 7.21 23.23 8.71
N LEU A 333 6.79 23.95 7.66
CA LEU A 333 6.98 23.52 6.28
C LEU A 333 8.45 23.28 5.89
N PRO A 334 9.44 24.07 6.35
CA PRO A 334 10.86 23.81 6.09
C PRO A 334 11.31 22.42 6.57
N SER A 335 11.04 22.07 7.82
CA SER A 335 11.39 20.74 8.37
C SER A 335 10.69 19.60 7.61
N LEU A 336 9.46 19.82 7.17
CA LEU A 336 8.71 18.87 6.38
C LEU A 336 9.40 18.66 5.02
N MET A 337 9.80 19.74 4.34
CA MET A 337 10.53 19.67 3.05
C MET A 337 11.91 19.02 3.18
N GLU A 338 12.50 19.00 4.37
CA GLU A 338 13.71 18.26 4.72
C GLU A 338 13.43 16.81 5.15
N GLY A 339 12.23 16.27 4.85
CA GLY A 339 11.86 14.88 5.06
C GLY A 339 11.26 14.57 6.43
N ALA A 340 10.73 15.56 7.19
CA ALA A 340 9.94 15.30 8.38
C ALA A 340 8.45 15.09 8.02
N LEU A 341 8.19 14.19 7.08
CA LEU A 341 6.86 13.98 6.50
C LEU A 341 5.86 13.39 7.49
N ASP A 342 6.33 12.76 8.56
CA ASP A 342 5.48 12.23 9.62
C ASP A 342 4.66 13.31 10.34
N LEU A 343 5.12 14.58 10.34
CA LEU A 343 4.35 15.70 10.89
C LEU A 343 2.93 15.80 10.30
N ILE A 344 2.76 15.39 9.05
CA ILE A 344 1.46 15.39 8.38
C ILE A 344 0.91 13.97 8.17
N LEU A 345 1.78 12.97 7.95
CA LEU A 345 1.34 11.61 7.70
C LEU A 345 0.73 10.93 8.94
N ASP A 346 1.30 11.11 10.12
CA ASP A 346 0.78 10.47 11.33
C ASP A 346 -0.65 10.93 11.66
N PRO A 347 -0.97 12.24 11.70
CA PRO A 347 -2.36 12.68 11.87
C PRO A 347 -3.29 12.25 10.73
N VAL A 348 -2.81 12.18 9.48
CA VAL A 348 -3.59 11.68 8.35
C VAL A 348 -3.89 10.20 8.51
N PHE A 349 -2.90 9.41 8.93
CA PHE A 349 -3.05 7.98 9.20
C PHE A 349 -4.08 7.71 10.29
N GLU A 350 -4.03 8.46 11.41
CA GLU A 350 -5.01 8.38 12.48
C GLU A 350 -6.44 8.70 12.00
N CYS A 351 -6.60 9.79 11.26
CA CYS A 351 -7.91 10.19 10.74
C CYS A 351 -8.46 9.18 9.72
N ALA A 352 -7.60 8.66 8.83
CA ALA A 352 -7.98 7.62 7.87
C ALA A 352 -8.40 6.33 8.59
N GLY A 353 -7.66 5.96 9.63
CA GLY A 353 -7.97 4.83 10.47
C GLY A 353 -9.35 4.93 11.12
N ARG A 354 -9.63 6.06 11.75
CA ARG A 354 -10.96 6.32 12.38
C ARG A 354 -12.10 6.21 11.37
N LYS A 355 -11.98 6.86 10.20
CA LYS A 355 -13.00 6.77 9.15
C LYS A 355 -13.22 5.34 8.67
N ARG A 356 -12.15 4.55 8.53
CA ARG A 356 -12.26 3.15 8.11
C ARG A 356 -12.94 2.29 9.18
N LEU A 357 -12.62 2.52 10.45
CA LEU A 357 -13.26 1.84 11.58
C LEU A 357 -14.76 2.17 11.66
N GLU A 358 -15.15 3.44 11.53
CA GLU A 358 -16.54 3.86 11.47
C GLU A 358 -17.31 3.18 10.33
N GLN A 359 -16.69 3.03 9.14
CA GLN A 359 -17.28 2.32 8.01
C GLN A 359 -17.46 0.81 8.26
N ILE A 360 -16.55 0.19 9.03
CA ILE A 360 -16.66 -1.22 9.42
C ILE A 360 -17.82 -1.41 10.41
N LEU A 361 -17.92 -0.53 11.40
CA LEU A 361 -18.99 -0.56 12.41
C LEU A 361 -20.38 -0.35 11.80
N THR A 362 -20.53 0.63 10.90
CA THR A 362 -21.81 0.91 10.21
C THR A 362 -22.23 -0.18 9.21
N ARG A 363 -21.35 -1.08 8.80
CA ARG A 363 -21.70 -2.23 7.93
C ARG A 363 -22.15 -3.46 8.71
N GLN A 364 -21.95 -3.48 10.03
CA GLN A 364 -22.36 -4.58 10.90
C GLN A 364 -23.71 -4.34 11.58
N GLU A 365 -24.26 -3.14 11.47
CA GLU A 365 -25.65 -2.81 11.74
C GLU A 365 -26.55 -3.04 10.50
#